data_7a480605d515f4da966925ab1a99c6d3
#
_entry.id   7a480605d515f4da966925ab1a99c6d3
#
_cell.length_a   1.000
_cell.length_b   1.000
_cell.length_c   1.000
_cell.angle_alpha   90.00
_cell.angle_beta   90.00
_cell.angle_gamma   90.00
#
_symmetry.space_group_name_H-M   'P 1'
#
loop_
_entity.id
_entity.type
_entity.pdbx_description
1 polymer ?
#
loop_
_entity_poly.entity_id
_entity_poly.type
_entity_poly.pdbx_seq_one_letter_code
_entity_poly.pdbx_strand_id
1 'polypeptide(L)'
;MKKTLSVLIAFVMAIAMLPTFALADGAEPIVITAFVEGDPSLDYSENYSLKYLEEKTGVRIDPTGYVFSNQEASTQKQLLLASGDYPEIFLTGDGAQFSFSEINTYGVQEGIFIPLNDYIASNERLSELYAERPEYYNMHVAPDGNIYSICRFSECGHCRAASKLYINMDWLEKLNMEVPTTTEEYYNFLVAVKSGDLNNNGQSDEIPLSGMSDWVNGFLDSFIEIDTANKKYVAALDGKIEFQANKDEFREALRYLNKMYAEGLVDVAAFTQEGSQFKQTMGSDPALVGSFVGAIYQTDMKNEYVYHNYRAIEPLKGPEGVQFTPHNMFINMNVGGYFTITDKCQNPEAAIKWMGAALEPEASIIRYYGAEGHSWKYAEAGQKNILGGDYVWEFLPDADEYKNEAFSAGPILGLKEHRAQWSPMADDDRLYSDSTIFEARIESETENLYSNYLISPVPNAFFLEGDETGKYNELKTTIGDYVNMSIAQFVTGAKSIDNDWDAYLNDLQGYGVDQYVELLQKGYDKIYGAE
;
A
#
# COMPACT_ATOMS: atom_id res chain seq x y z
N MET A 1 -75.04 -0.64 -0.55
CA MET A 1 -74.54 0.73 -0.45
C MET A 1 -73.44 0.78 0.60
N LYS A 2 -72.21 0.75 0.20
CA LYS A 2 -71.01 1.22 0.93
C LYS A 2 -69.94 1.46 -0.13
N LYS A 3 -69.58 2.71 -0.36
CA LYS A 3 -68.53 3.20 -1.26
C LYS A 3 -67.20 2.95 -0.60
N THR A 4 -66.31 2.17 -1.20
CA THR A 4 -64.89 2.09 -0.88
C THR A 4 -64.14 3.12 -1.67
N LEU A 5 -63.51 4.06 -0.96
CA LEU A 5 -62.68 5.12 -1.45
C LEU A 5 -61.24 4.55 -1.62
N SER A 6 -60.79 4.39 -2.82
CA SER A 6 -59.37 4.06 -3.12
C SER A 6 -58.54 5.31 -3.09
N VAL A 7 -57.66 5.40 -2.10
CA VAL A 7 -56.62 6.45 -2.02
C VAL A 7 -55.43 6.03 -2.87
N LEU A 8 -55.25 6.69 -4.00
CA LEU A 8 -54.05 6.56 -4.84
C LEU A 8 -52.95 7.43 -4.20
N ILE A 9 -51.98 6.82 -3.57
CA ILE A 9 -50.78 7.52 -3.10
C ILE A 9 -49.83 7.64 -4.30
N ALA A 10 -49.77 8.84 -4.87
CA ALA A 10 -48.75 9.21 -5.85
C ALA A 10 -47.44 9.45 -5.12
N PHE A 11 -46.49 8.55 -5.29
CA PHE A 11 -45.10 8.76 -4.88
C PHE A 11 -44.48 9.78 -5.87
N VAL A 12 -44.36 11.02 -5.44
CA VAL A 12 -43.58 12.03 -6.16
C VAL A 12 -42.10 11.74 -5.82
N MET A 13 -41.38 11.12 -6.75
CA MET A 13 -39.91 11.15 -6.70
C MET A 13 -39.47 12.60 -6.87
N ALA A 14 -39.00 13.21 -5.80
CA ALA A 14 -38.22 14.42 -5.87
C ALA A 14 -36.83 14.01 -6.41
N ILE A 15 -36.64 14.13 -7.72
CA ILE A 15 -35.32 14.16 -8.33
C ILE A 15 -34.68 15.43 -7.78
N ALA A 16 -33.77 15.31 -6.83
CA ALA A 16 -32.87 16.37 -6.44
C ALA A 16 -32.01 16.70 -7.67
N MET A 17 -32.35 17.78 -8.36
CA MET A 17 -31.46 18.38 -9.35
C MET A 17 -30.25 18.91 -8.57
N LEU A 18 -29.17 18.14 -8.57
CA LEU A 18 -27.85 18.70 -8.28
C LEU A 18 -27.58 19.81 -9.31
N PRO A 19 -27.00 20.94 -8.91
CA PRO A 19 -26.64 21.97 -9.86
C PRO A 19 -25.58 21.40 -10.80
N THR A 20 -25.96 21.08 -12.01
CA THR A 20 -25.02 20.89 -13.11
C THR A 20 -24.37 22.26 -13.34
N PHE A 21 -23.12 22.41 -12.90
CA PHE A 21 -22.27 23.49 -13.37
C PHE A 21 -21.86 23.16 -14.82
N ALA A 22 -22.79 23.36 -15.76
CA ALA A 22 -22.43 23.43 -17.15
C ALA A 22 -21.57 24.68 -17.35
N LEU A 23 -20.40 24.54 -17.99
CA LEU A 23 -19.68 25.67 -18.54
C LEU A 23 -20.68 26.53 -19.32
N ALA A 24 -20.58 27.86 -19.16
CA ALA A 24 -21.33 28.77 -20.02
C ALA A 24 -21.01 28.43 -21.47
N ASP A 25 -22.02 28.14 -22.28
CA ASP A 25 -21.88 27.72 -23.69
C ASP A 25 -20.82 28.60 -24.38
N GLY A 26 -19.64 28.02 -24.74
CA GLY A 26 -18.59 28.64 -25.51
C GLY A 26 -17.37 29.20 -24.75
N ALA A 27 -17.20 28.93 -23.43
CA ALA A 27 -15.97 29.31 -22.72
C ALA A 27 -14.84 28.29 -23.02
N GLU A 28 -13.68 28.77 -23.47
CA GLU A 28 -12.49 27.95 -23.62
C GLU A 28 -12.01 27.48 -22.24
N PRO A 29 -11.56 26.21 -22.09
CA PRO A 29 -11.05 25.71 -20.82
C PRO A 29 -9.73 26.42 -20.44
N ILE A 30 -9.47 26.56 -19.14
CA ILE A 30 -8.16 26.94 -18.64
C ILE A 30 -7.23 25.74 -18.84
N VAL A 31 -6.16 25.92 -19.63
CA VAL A 31 -5.18 24.87 -19.90
C VAL A 31 -4.04 24.98 -18.89
N ILE A 32 -3.66 23.86 -18.27
CA ILE A 32 -2.55 23.73 -17.32
C ILE A 32 -1.62 22.62 -17.78
N THR A 33 -0.35 22.96 -18.01
CA THR A 33 0.67 21.97 -18.36
C THR A 33 1.04 21.12 -17.17
N ALA A 34 1.21 19.80 -17.37
CA ALA A 34 1.41 18.86 -16.29
C ALA A 34 2.48 17.80 -16.58
N PHE A 35 3.38 17.58 -15.63
CA PHE A 35 4.14 16.33 -15.57
C PHE A 35 3.20 15.20 -15.15
N VAL A 36 3.23 14.08 -15.88
CA VAL A 36 2.40 12.91 -15.62
C VAL A 36 3.27 11.65 -15.58
N GLU A 37 3.23 10.93 -14.46
CA GLU A 37 3.71 9.55 -14.42
C GLU A 37 2.64 8.65 -15.02
N GLY A 38 2.90 8.09 -16.21
CA GLY A 38 1.90 7.34 -16.97
C GLY A 38 2.51 6.57 -18.14
N ASP A 39 1.66 6.05 -19.00
CA ASP A 39 2.09 5.34 -20.21
C ASP A 39 2.23 6.34 -21.38
N PRO A 40 3.45 6.62 -21.85
CA PRO A 40 3.67 7.59 -22.93
C PRO A 40 3.12 7.14 -24.30
N SER A 41 2.65 5.90 -24.42
CA SER A 41 2.00 5.40 -25.64
C SER A 41 0.51 5.76 -25.75
N LEU A 42 -0.10 6.29 -24.65
CA LEU A 42 -1.50 6.66 -24.62
C LEU A 42 -1.74 8.08 -25.14
N ASP A 43 -2.91 8.30 -25.73
CA ASP A 43 -3.36 9.62 -26.15
C ASP A 43 -4.18 10.30 -25.05
N TYR A 44 -3.50 11.12 -24.26
CA TYR A 44 -4.13 11.84 -23.14
C TYR A 44 -5.12 12.93 -23.58
N SER A 45 -5.06 13.41 -24.83
CA SER A 45 -6.06 14.36 -25.36
C SER A 45 -7.44 13.73 -25.53
N GLU A 46 -7.48 12.40 -25.71
CA GLU A 46 -8.70 11.62 -25.84
C GLU A 46 -9.05 10.80 -24.58
N ASN A 47 -8.26 10.97 -23.49
CA ASN A 47 -8.48 10.23 -22.25
C ASN A 47 -9.84 10.59 -21.60
N TYR A 48 -10.66 9.58 -21.33
CA TYR A 48 -12.02 9.78 -20.80
C TYR A 48 -12.03 10.48 -19.44
N SER A 49 -11.17 10.06 -18.51
CA SER A 49 -11.12 10.64 -17.16
C SER A 49 -10.70 12.11 -17.15
N LEU A 50 -9.75 12.49 -18.01
CA LEU A 50 -9.35 13.90 -18.15
C LEU A 50 -10.46 14.75 -18.75
N LYS A 51 -11.18 14.25 -19.78
CA LYS A 51 -12.33 14.94 -20.37
C LYS A 51 -13.48 15.09 -19.37
N TYR A 52 -13.76 14.05 -18.59
CA TYR A 52 -14.77 14.13 -17.52
C TYR A 52 -14.44 15.22 -16.51
N LEU A 53 -13.18 15.34 -16.07
CA LEU A 53 -12.76 16.40 -15.15
C LEU A 53 -12.73 17.77 -15.80
N GLU A 54 -12.36 17.87 -17.09
CA GLU A 54 -12.46 19.12 -17.85
C GLU A 54 -13.90 19.62 -17.92
N GLU A 55 -14.86 18.76 -18.24
CA GLU A 55 -16.30 19.12 -18.28
C GLU A 55 -16.81 19.59 -16.91
N LYS A 56 -16.37 18.93 -15.81
CA LYS A 56 -16.75 19.32 -14.44
C LYS A 56 -16.15 20.65 -13.97
N THR A 57 -14.92 20.92 -14.36
CA THR A 57 -14.14 22.02 -13.77
C THR A 57 -13.92 23.21 -14.69
N GLY A 58 -13.97 23.01 -15.99
CA GLY A 58 -13.50 23.97 -16.99
C GLY A 58 -11.99 24.08 -17.07
N VAL A 59 -11.27 23.07 -16.55
CA VAL A 59 -9.81 23.03 -16.53
C VAL A 59 -9.32 21.80 -17.29
N ARG A 60 -8.50 22.04 -18.31
CA ARG A 60 -7.84 21.00 -19.10
C ARG A 60 -6.42 20.78 -18.61
N ILE A 61 -6.08 19.56 -18.27
CA ILE A 61 -4.69 19.15 -18.03
C ILE A 61 -4.05 18.78 -19.36
N ASP A 62 -2.93 19.41 -19.68
CA ASP A 62 -2.14 19.15 -20.88
C ASP A 62 -0.77 18.58 -20.50
N PRO A 63 -0.59 17.25 -20.62
CA PRO A 63 0.70 16.60 -20.31
C PRO A 63 1.63 16.51 -21.54
N THR A 64 1.33 17.19 -22.64
CA THR A 64 2.11 17.09 -23.89
C THR A 64 3.58 17.37 -23.65
N GLY A 65 4.44 16.40 -23.96
CA GLY A 65 5.89 16.48 -23.75
C GLY A 65 6.38 16.13 -22.34
N TYR A 66 5.47 15.82 -21.39
CA TYR A 66 5.80 15.56 -19.99
C TYR A 66 5.20 14.24 -19.45
N VAL A 67 4.89 13.27 -20.31
CA VAL A 67 4.45 11.92 -19.88
C VAL A 67 5.64 10.98 -19.85
N PHE A 68 5.85 10.33 -18.70
CA PHE A 68 6.97 9.41 -18.49
C PHE A 68 6.51 8.14 -17.79
N SER A 69 7.06 6.99 -18.25
CA SER A 69 6.79 5.69 -17.61
C SER A 69 7.27 5.67 -16.15
N ASN A 70 6.70 4.79 -15.36
CA ASN A 70 7.10 4.61 -13.96
C ASN A 70 8.62 4.46 -13.78
N GLN A 71 9.31 3.73 -14.69
CA GLN A 71 10.75 3.52 -14.64
C GLN A 71 11.57 4.78 -14.94
N GLU A 72 11.04 5.70 -15.74
CA GLU A 72 11.74 6.90 -16.20
C GLU A 72 11.34 8.16 -15.41
N ALA A 73 10.14 8.19 -14.88
CA ALA A 73 9.52 9.38 -14.30
C ALA A 73 10.36 10.03 -13.20
N SER A 74 10.98 9.24 -12.30
CA SER A 74 11.84 9.80 -11.25
C SER A 74 13.05 10.53 -11.81
N THR A 75 13.72 9.96 -12.81
CA THR A 75 14.89 10.59 -13.47
C THR A 75 14.49 11.83 -14.25
N GLN A 76 13.41 11.75 -15.02
CA GLN A 76 12.92 12.88 -15.82
C GLN A 76 12.44 14.04 -14.96
N LYS A 77 11.74 13.77 -13.86
CA LYS A 77 11.35 14.76 -12.85
C LYS A 77 12.56 15.56 -12.38
N GLN A 78 13.64 14.89 -12.00
CA GLN A 78 14.87 15.54 -11.53
C GLN A 78 15.56 16.36 -12.62
N LEU A 79 15.61 15.85 -13.86
CA LEU A 79 16.21 16.57 -14.98
C LEU A 79 15.44 17.85 -15.31
N LEU A 80 14.11 17.80 -15.33
CA LEU A 80 13.26 18.96 -15.59
C LEU A 80 13.44 20.03 -14.51
N LEU A 81 13.45 19.65 -13.24
CA LEU A 81 13.66 20.58 -12.13
C LEU A 81 15.07 21.20 -12.18
N ALA A 82 16.11 20.41 -12.42
CA ALA A 82 17.47 20.89 -12.52
C ALA A 82 17.73 21.80 -13.74
N SER A 83 17.05 21.57 -14.87
CA SER A 83 17.16 22.41 -16.07
C SER A 83 16.32 23.68 -15.99
N GLY A 84 15.36 23.76 -15.08
CA GLY A 84 14.37 24.83 -15.02
C GLY A 84 13.29 24.74 -16.11
N ASP A 85 13.16 23.63 -16.83
CA ASP A 85 12.18 23.42 -17.91
C ASP A 85 11.05 22.49 -17.47
N TYR A 86 10.43 22.82 -16.33
CA TYR A 86 9.33 22.08 -15.73
C TYR A 86 7.97 22.71 -16.02
N PRO A 87 6.87 21.90 -16.03
CA PRO A 87 5.51 22.37 -16.27
C PRO A 87 4.91 23.09 -15.06
N GLU A 88 3.66 23.53 -15.19
CA GLU A 88 2.92 24.25 -14.16
C GLU A 88 2.56 23.38 -12.96
N ILE A 89 2.27 22.09 -13.15
CA ILE A 89 2.00 21.13 -12.07
C ILE A 89 2.70 19.80 -12.28
N PHE A 90 2.88 19.06 -11.19
CA PHE A 90 3.29 17.66 -11.22
C PHE A 90 2.15 16.78 -10.71
N LEU A 91 1.83 15.74 -11.48
CA LEU A 91 0.94 14.63 -11.15
C LEU A 91 1.76 13.34 -11.18
N THR A 92 2.24 12.92 -10.02
CA THR A 92 3.13 11.77 -9.90
C THR A 92 2.40 10.51 -9.42
N GLY A 93 2.98 9.36 -9.66
CA GLY A 93 2.57 8.08 -9.10
C GLY A 93 3.59 7.58 -8.07
N ASP A 94 3.58 6.26 -7.82
CA ASP A 94 4.46 5.63 -6.80
C ASP A 94 5.95 5.58 -7.23
N GLY A 95 6.26 5.77 -8.51
CA GLY A 95 7.62 5.78 -9.03
C GLY A 95 8.32 7.14 -8.93
N ALA A 96 7.58 8.24 -8.88
CA ALA A 96 8.13 9.59 -8.93
C ALA A 96 7.54 10.57 -7.90
N GLN A 97 6.78 10.10 -6.89
CA GLN A 97 6.30 10.98 -5.82
C GLN A 97 7.46 11.76 -5.19
N PHE A 98 7.18 12.97 -4.76
CA PHE A 98 8.18 13.79 -4.09
C PHE A 98 8.39 13.34 -2.65
N SER A 99 9.63 13.01 -2.30
CA SER A 99 10.04 12.78 -0.92
C SER A 99 9.99 14.08 -0.11
N PHE A 100 9.92 14.00 1.22
CA PHE A 100 9.96 15.18 2.08
C PHE A 100 11.26 15.98 1.95
N SER A 101 12.39 15.31 1.61
CA SER A 101 13.64 15.99 1.29
C SER A 101 13.53 16.82 0.00
N GLU A 102 12.93 16.28 -1.05
CA GLU A 102 12.71 17.01 -2.30
C GLU A 102 11.71 18.17 -2.10
N ILE A 103 10.63 17.95 -1.33
CA ILE A 103 9.68 19.02 -1.00
C ILE A 103 10.37 20.15 -0.21
N ASN A 104 11.25 19.81 0.73
CA ASN A 104 12.04 20.82 1.46
C ASN A 104 12.96 21.59 0.52
N THR A 105 13.65 20.90 -0.41
CA THR A 105 14.53 21.53 -1.38
C THR A 105 13.75 22.44 -2.33
N TYR A 106 12.79 21.89 -3.07
CA TYR A 106 12.12 22.62 -4.13
C TYR A 106 11.02 23.58 -3.64
N GLY A 107 10.42 23.30 -2.47
CA GLY A 107 9.42 24.19 -1.85
C GLY A 107 10.07 25.24 -0.96
N VAL A 108 10.70 24.79 0.14
CA VAL A 108 11.17 25.70 1.19
C VAL A 108 12.42 26.47 0.76
N GLN A 109 13.43 25.80 0.14
CA GLN A 109 14.72 26.40 -0.14
C GLN A 109 14.77 27.14 -1.48
N GLU A 110 14.25 26.53 -2.54
CA GLU A 110 14.36 27.05 -3.91
C GLU A 110 13.11 27.82 -4.37
N GLY A 111 11.95 27.62 -3.72
CA GLY A 111 10.70 28.30 -4.04
C GLY A 111 10.11 27.92 -5.40
N ILE A 112 10.51 26.76 -5.96
CA ILE A 112 9.94 26.21 -7.19
C ILE A 112 8.50 25.76 -6.97
N PHE A 113 8.21 25.11 -5.83
CA PHE A 113 6.83 24.80 -5.44
C PHE A 113 6.25 25.95 -4.63
N ILE A 114 5.01 26.32 -4.92
CA ILE A 114 4.32 27.37 -4.17
C ILE A 114 3.62 26.81 -2.93
N PRO A 115 3.47 27.60 -1.83
CA PRO A 115 2.67 27.21 -0.67
C PRO A 115 1.20 26.97 -1.03
N LEU A 116 0.62 25.88 -0.52
CA LEU A 116 -0.74 25.46 -0.84
C LEU A 116 -1.77 25.70 0.28
N ASN A 117 -1.36 26.18 1.46
CA ASN A 117 -2.23 26.31 2.63
C ASN A 117 -3.53 27.06 2.33
N ASP A 118 -3.45 28.25 1.74
CA ASP A 118 -4.62 29.10 1.44
C ASP A 118 -5.51 28.46 0.35
N TYR A 119 -4.90 27.81 -0.64
CA TYR A 119 -5.61 27.10 -1.70
C TYR A 119 -6.35 25.86 -1.17
N ILE A 120 -5.72 25.08 -0.29
CA ILE A 120 -6.36 23.95 0.39
C ILE A 120 -7.55 24.44 1.22
N ALA A 121 -7.35 25.49 2.04
CA ALA A 121 -8.39 26.06 2.89
C ALA A 121 -9.58 26.63 2.10
N SER A 122 -9.35 27.12 0.88
CA SER A 122 -10.41 27.67 0.01
C SER A 122 -11.15 26.60 -0.81
N ASN A 123 -10.64 25.37 -0.88
CA ASN A 123 -11.26 24.27 -1.60
C ASN A 123 -12.04 23.36 -0.63
N GLU A 124 -13.36 23.29 -0.77
CA GLU A 124 -14.25 22.57 0.15
C GLU A 124 -13.81 21.10 0.32
N ARG A 125 -13.58 20.39 -0.78
CA ARG A 125 -13.22 18.96 -0.73
C ARG A 125 -11.88 18.69 -0.06
N LEU A 126 -10.84 19.46 -0.39
CA LEU A 126 -9.53 19.31 0.24
C LEU A 126 -9.57 19.72 1.72
N SER A 127 -10.29 20.79 2.04
CA SER A 127 -10.47 21.25 3.43
C SER A 127 -11.17 20.19 4.28
N GLU A 128 -12.22 19.54 3.77
CA GLU A 128 -12.90 18.42 4.43
C GLU A 128 -11.96 17.23 4.66
N LEU A 129 -11.27 16.77 3.61
CA LEU A 129 -10.36 15.62 3.69
C LEU A 129 -9.28 15.81 4.76
N TYR A 130 -8.67 16.97 4.82
CA TYR A 130 -7.65 17.27 5.82
C TYR A 130 -8.22 17.56 7.22
N ALA A 131 -9.42 18.11 7.33
CA ALA A 131 -10.07 18.31 8.63
C ALA A 131 -10.47 16.98 9.29
N GLU A 132 -10.89 16.00 8.50
CA GLU A 132 -11.22 14.67 8.97
C GLU A 132 -9.97 13.84 9.31
N ARG A 133 -8.81 14.19 8.75
CA ARG A 133 -7.52 13.46 8.86
C ARG A 133 -6.38 14.41 9.16
N PRO A 134 -6.38 15.04 10.35
CA PRO A 134 -5.38 16.05 10.70
C PRO A 134 -3.94 15.50 10.70
N GLU A 135 -3.76 14.20 10.93
CA GLU A 135 -2.45 13.55 10.84
C GLU A 135 -1.86 13.61 9.43
N TYR A 136 -2.69 13.53 8.38
CA TYR A 136 -2.20 13.68 6.99
C TYR A 136 -1.77 15.12 6.72
N TYR A 137 -2.51 16.09 7.23
CA TYR A 137 -2.13 17.49 7.15
C TYR A 137 -0.81 17.74 7.90
N ASN A 138 -0.75 17.36 9.18
CA ASN A 138 0.40 17.60 10.07
C ASN A 138 1.70 16.98 9.55
N MET A 139 1.60 15.78 8.95
CA MET A 139 2.74 15.10 8.35
C MET A 139 3.34 15.87 7.18
N HIS A 140 2.52 16.59 6.41
CA HIS A 140 2.93 17.33 5.21
C HIS A 140 3.30 18.79 5.47
N VAL A 141 3.14 19.29 6.72
CA VAL A 141 3.61 20.64 7.09
C VAL A 141 5.14 20.65 7.13
N ALA A 142 5.74 21.42 6.24
CA ALA A 142 7.18 21.63 6.18
C ALA A 142 7.69 22.48 7.37
N PRO A 143 9.01 22.56 7.62
CA PRO A 143 9.57 23.30 8.75
C PRO A 143 9.21 24.79 8.80
N ASP A 144 8.90 25.39 7.68
CA ASP A 144 8.47 26.81 7.58
C ASP A 144 6.95 27.01 7.82
N GLY A 145 6.21 25.94 8.15
CA GLY A 145 4.76 25.96 8.40
C GLY A 145 3.87 25.84 7.17
N ASN A 146 4.46 25.68 5.98
CA ASN A 146 3.71 25.57 4.74
C ASN A 146 3.53 24.11 4.29
N ILE A 147 2.52 23.86 3.46
CA ILE A 147 2.31 22.65 2.68
C ILE A 147 2.61 22.97 1.22
N TYR A 148 3.45 22.15 0.58
CA TYR A 148 3.87 22.33 -0.82
C TYR A 148 3.37 21.21 -1.75
N SER A 149 2.71 20.21 -1.19
CA SER A 149 2.20 19.08 -1.96
C SER A 149 0.92 18.52 -1.36
N ILE A 150 0.07 17.94 -2.20
CA ILE A 150 -1.08 17.14 -1.76
C ILE A 150 -0.68 15.67 -1.80
N CYS A 151 -0.98 14.95 -0.71
CA CYS A 151 -0.72 13.53 -0.57
C CYS A 151 -1.80 12.68 -1.26
N ARG A 152 -1.57 11.39 -1.31
CA ARG A 152 -2.60 10.38 -1.56
C ARG A 152 -3.51 10.30 -0.33
N PHE A 153 -4.80 10.01 -0.52
CA PHE A 153 -5.75 9.71 0.55
C PHE A 153 -6.12 8.22 0.47
N SER A 154 -5.24 7.36 0.98
CA SER A 154 -5.42 5.90 0.93
C SER A 154 -5.52 5.30 2.33
N GLU A 155 -6.58 4.56 2.57
CA GLU A 155 -6.86 3.82 3.80
C GLU A 155 -7.14 2.35 3.46
N CYS A 156 -6.15 1.72 2.86
CA CYS A 156 -6.21 0.32 2.49
C CYS A 156 -6.17 -0.56 3.75
N GLY A 157 -7.30 -1.11 4.17
CA GLY A 157 -7.39 -1.88 5.41
C GLY A 157 -6.49 -3.12 5.43
N HIS A 158 -6.48 -3.89 4.34
CA HIS A 158 -5.61 -5.06 4.24
C HIS A 158 -4.12 -4.71 4.17
N CYS A 159 -3.77 -3.51 3.71
CA CYS A 159 -2.39 -3.06 3.64
C CYS A 159 -1.75 -2.83 5.03
N ARG A 160 -2.57 -2.71 6.10
CA ARG A 160 -2.08 -2.61 7.48
C ARG A 160 -1.27 -3.85 7.89
N ALA A 161 -1.64 -5.03 7.39
CA ALA A 161 -0.90 -6.28 7.52
C ALA A 161 -0.74 -6.92 6.14
N ALA A 162 0.09 -6.31 5.29
CA ALA A 162 0.19 -6.64 3.87
C ALA A 162 0.77 -8.05 3.64
N SER A 163 1.76 -8.45 4.41
CA SER A 163 2.36 -9.78 4.34
C SER A 163 1.69 -10.70 5.35
N LYS A 164 1.20 -11.84 4.85
CA LYS A 164 0.54 -12.87 5.65
C LYS A 164 1.20 -14.22 5.39
N LEU A 165 1.07 -15.13 6.34
CA LEU A 165 1.45 -16.53 6.15
C LEU A 165 0.26 -17.28 5.55
N TYR A 166 0.43 -17.81 4.34
CA TYR A 166 -0.55 -18.64 3.64
C TYR A 166 -0.15 -20.10 3.64
N ILE A 167 -1.11 -20.99 3.89
CA ILE A 167 -0.91 -22.45 3.87
C ILE A 167 -1.83 -23.08 2.82
N ASN A 168 -1.32 -24.11 2.16
CA ASN A 168 -2.06 -24.99 1.27
C ASN A 168 -2.97 -25.91 2.09
N MET A 169 -4.26 -25.61 2.12
CA MET A 169 -5.24 -26.32 2.93
C MET A 169 -5.49 -27.74 2.45
N ASP A 170 -5.42 -28.01 1.14
CA ASP A 170 -5.51 -29.37 0.57
C ASP A 170 -4.39 -30.27 1.11
N TRP A 171 -3.18 -29.73 1.21
CA TRP A 171 -2.06 -30.49 1.77
C TRP A 171 -2.16 -30.69 3.28
N LEU A 172 -2.69 -29.70 4.00
CA LEU A 172 -2.94 -29.82 5.43
C LEU A 172 -3.94 -30.96 5.72
N GLU A 173 -5.01 -31.03 4.90
CA GLU A 173 -6.01 -32.10 4.98
C GLU A 173 -5.40 -33.47 4.66
N LYS A 174 -4.62 -33.59 3.58
CA LYS A 174 -3.92 -34.84 3.22
C LYS A 174 -2.99 -35.34 4.31
N LEU A 175 -2.34 -34.41 5.03
CA LEU A 175 -1.47 -34.73 6.16
C LEU A 175 -2.26 -35.04 7.45
N ASN A 176 -3.58 -34.83 7.46
CA ASN A 176 -4.45 -34.94 8.63
C ASN A 176 -3.92 -34.10 9.80
N MET A 177 -3.50 -32.85 9.50
CA MET A 177 -3.00 -31.88 10.46
C MET A 177 -4.00 -30.74 10.63
N GLU A 178 -4.05 -30.19 11.84
CA GLU A 178 -4.78 -28.95 12.13
C GLU A 178 -3.99 -27.73 11.65
N VAL A 179 -4.68 -26.61 11.48
CA VAL A 179 -4.03 -25.33 11.14
C VAL A 179 -3.05 -24.96 12.26
N PRO A 180 -1.75 -24.78 11.95
CA PRO A 180 -0.76 -24.47 12.97
C PRO A 180 -0.99 -23.07 13.56
N THR A 181 -0.86 -22.99 14.90
CA THR A 181 -1.03 -21.76 15.69
C THR A 181 0.29 -21.34 16.35
N THR A 182 1.28 -22.22 16.40
CA THR A 182 2.59 -21.97 16.98
C THR A 182 3.70 -22.19 15.98
N THR A 183 4.87 -21.60 16.23
CA THR A 183 6.07 -21.80 15.42
C THR A 183 6.50 -23.29 15.40
N GLU A 184 6.27 -24.06 16.48
CA GLU A 184 6.59 -25.48 16.55
C GLU A 184 5.63 -26.32 15.70
N GLU A 185 4.31 -26.07 15.78
CA GLU A 185 3.32 -26.75 14.94
C GLU A 185 3.57 -26.46 13.45
N TYR A 186 3.90 -25.22 13.12
CA TYR A 186 4.25 -24.84 11.76
C TYR A 186 5.53 -25.54 11.27
N TYR A 187 6.58 -25.59 12.09
CA TYR A 187 7.78 -26.35 11.76
C TYR A 187 7.46 -27.84 11.47
N ASN A 188 6.60 -28.47 12.28
CA ASN A 188 6.18 -29.86 12.06
C ASN A 188 5.41 -30.02 10.74
N PHE A 189 4.57 -29.04 10.37
CA PHE A 189 3.92 -29.01 9.06
C PHE A 189 4.95 -28.96 7.92
N LEU A 190 5.95 -28.09 8.00
CA LEU A 190 7.00 -28.01 6.97
C LEU A 190 7.77 -29.34 6.81
N VAL A 191 8.10 -30.00 7.92
CA VAL A 191 8.77 -31.31 7.92
C VAL A 191 7.90 -32.39 7.26
N ALA A 192 6.59 -32.35 7.55
CA ALA A 192 5.65 -33.29 6.95
C ALA A 192 5.52 -33.08 5.44
N VAL A 193 5.42 -31.80 4.99
CA VAL A 193 5.39 -31.45 3.57
C VAL A 193 6.64 -31.96 2.85
N LYS A 194 7.82 -31.67 3.38
CA LYS A 194 9.11 -32.12 2.78
C LYS A 194 9.21 -33.61 2.60
N SER A 195 8.56 -34.39 3.47
CA SER A 195 8.62 -35.83 3.49
C SER A 195 7.53 -36.51 2.66
N GLY A 196 6.60 -35.74 2.11
CA GLY A 196 5.42 -36.20 1.38
C GLY A 196 5.62 -36.25 -0.15
N ASP A 197 4.64 -36.82 -0.84
CA ASP A 197 4.32 -36.64 -2.26
C ASP A 197 2.85 -36.15 -2.27
N LEU A 198 2.66 -34.85 -1.91
CA LEU A 198 1.34 -34.30 -1.66
C LEU A 198 0.64 -33.86 -2.94
N ASN A 199 1.43 -33.64 -3.99
CA ASN A 199 0.93 -33.34 -5.32
C ASN A 199 0.67 -34.60 -6.17
N ASN A 200 1.06 -35.79 -5.67
CA ASN A 200 0.89 -37.11 -6.29
C ASN A 200 1.57 -37.24 -7.67
N ASN A 201 2.72 -36.61 -7.87
CA ASN A 201 3.48 -36.69 -9.11
C ASN A 201 4.55 -37.84 -9.08
N GLY A 202 4.70 -38.53 -7.94
CA GLY A 202 5.65 -39.61 -7.73
C GLY A 202 7.08 -39.13 -7.42
N GLN A 203 7.27 -37.84 -7.10
CA GLN A 203 8.53 -37.21 -6.75
C GLN A 203 8.44 -36.59 -5.34
N SER A 204 9.55 -36.35 -4.69
CA SER A 204 9.62 -35.56 -3.45
C SER A 204 10.19 -34.21 -3.81
N ASP A 205 9.40 -33.40 -4.50
CA ASP A 205 9.79 -32.08 -5.02
C ASP A 205 8.98 -30.93 -4.41
N GLU A 206 8.20 -31.25 -3.37
CA GLU A 206 7.46 -30.24 -2.63
C GLU A 206 8.38 -29.23 -1.97
N ILE A 207 8.00 -27.97 -2.07
CA ILE A 207 8.63 -26.80 -1.43
C ILE A 207 7.82 -26.48 -0.19
N PRO A 208 8.29 -26.77 1.04
CA PRO A 208 7.48 -26.57 2.24
C PRO A 208 7.12 -25.09 2.47
N LEU A 209 8.10 -24.19 2.33
CA LEU A 209 7.93 -22.74 2.44
C LEU A 209 8.64 -22.03 1.30
N SER A 210 7.93 -21.17 0.58
CA SER A 210 8.50 -20.24 -0.39
C SER A 210 8.11 -18.79 -0.04
N GLY A 211 8.61 -17.82 -0.80
CA GLY A 211 8.35 -16.39 -0.62
C GLY A 211 9.31 -15.55 -1.44
N MET A 212 9.28 -14.25 -1.24
CA MET A 212 10.27 -13.31 -1.79
C MET A 212 11.23 -12.86 -0.69
N SER A 213 12.19 -12.00 -0.99
CA SER A 213 13.30 -11.63 -0.10
C SER A 213 12.91 -11.18 1.33
N ASP A 214 11.66 -10.82 1.53
CA ASP A 214 11.09 -10.37 2.81
C ASP A 214 10.30 -11.46 3.57
N TRP A 215 10.32 -12.71 3.09
CA TRP A 215 9.60 -13.84 3.71
C TRP A 215 9.88 -14.03 5.20
N VAL A 216 11.10 -13.69 5.64
CA VAL A 216 11.53 -13.79 7.04
C VAL A 216 10.68 -12.94 7.99
N ASN A 217 10.14 -11.82 7.49
CA ASN A 217 9.34 -10.88 8.29
C ASN A 217 8.07 -11.53 8.85
N GLY A 218 7.53 -12.56 8.21
CA GLY A 218 6.38 -13.30 8.71
C GLY A 218 6.64 -14.18 9.95
N PHE A 219 7.87 -14.22 10.43
CA PHE A 219 8.27 -15.04 11.58
C PHE A 219 8.97 -14.26 12.69
N LEU A 220 9.61 -13.14 12.40
CA LEU A 220 10.31 -12.32 13.41
C LEU A 220 9.37 -11.89 14.53
N ASP A 221 8.13 -11.54 14.19
CA ASP A 221 7.09 -11.09 15.10
C ASP A 221 6.58 -12.17 16.06
N SER A 222 6.94 -13.44 15.84
CA SER A 222 6.67 -14.54 16.77
C SER A 222 7.68 -14.58 17.93
N PHE A 223 8.75 -13.79 17.85
CA PHE A 223 9.83 -13.79 18.87
C PHE A 223 9.98 -12.44 19.55
N ILE A 224 9.71 -11.35 18.86
CA ILE A 224 9.88 -9.99 19.37
C ILE A 224 8.90 -9.04 18.69
N GLU A 225 8.38 -8.05 19.44
CA GLU A 225 7.61 -6.96 18.83
C GLU A 225 8.55 -6.11 17.96
N ILE A 226 8.35 -6.11 16.64
CA ILE A 226 9.25 -5.46 15.70
C ILE A 226 8.51 -4.95 14.46
N ASP A 227 8.68 -3.68 14.11
CA ASP A 227 8.25 -3.11 12.85
C ASP A 227 9.33 -3.31 11.78
N THR A 228 9.13 -4.30 10.93
CA THR A 228 10.02 -4.60 9.80
C THR A 228 9.63 -3.83 8.52
N ALA A 229 8.47 -3.17 8.52
CA ALA A 229 8.01 -2.39 7.37
C ALA A 229 9.02 -1.30 7.00
N ASN A 230 9.35 -1.21 5.71
CA ASN A 230 10.36 -0.27 5.21
C ASN A 230 11.73 -0.38 5.91
N LYS A 231 12.11 -1.59 6.35
CA LYS A 231 13.41 -1.92 6.98
C LYS A 231 13.70 -1.09 8.24
N LYS A 232 12.69 -0.77 9.04
CA LYS A 232 12.89 0.04 10.27
C LYS A 232 13.53 -0.73 11.41
N TYR A 233 13.10 -1.97 11.62
CA TYR A 233 13.59 -2.88 12.68
C TYR A 233 13.50 -2.30 14.09
N VAL A 234 12.42 -1.59 14.38
CA VAL A 234 12.16 -0.92 15.66
C VAL A 234 10.80 -1.33 16.24
N ALA A 235 10.54 -0.98 17.49
CA ALA A 235 9.19 -0.98 18.06
C ALA A 235 8.92 0.34 18.80
N ALA A 236 7.67 0.76 18.90
CA ALA A 236 7.22 1.86 19.74
C ALA A 236 6.60 1.29 21.02
N LEU A 237 7.42 1.15 22.07
CA LEU A 237 7.03 0.58 23.36
C LEU A 237 6.69 1.73 24.32
N ASP A 238 5.42 1.83 24.72
CA ASP A 238 4.92 2.92 25.57
C ASP A 238 5.34 4.33 25.09
N GLY A 239 5.28 4.55 23.76
CA GLY A 239 5.65 5.82 23.13
C GLY A 239 7.16 6.04 22.95
N LYS A 240 7.98 5.08 23.35
CA LYS A 240 9.43 5.12 23.17
C LYS A 240 9.88 4.21 22.03
N ILE A 241 10.64 4.77 21.10
CA ILE A 241 11.23 4.01 20.01
C ILE A 241 12.45 3.22 20.51
N GLU A 242 12.43 1.92 20.29
CA GLU A 242 13.55 1.03 20.57
C GLU A 242 13.96 0.22 19.32
N PHE A 243 15.26 0.11 19.11
CA PHE A 243 15.80 -0.74 18.05
C PHE A 243 15.69 -2.22 18.48
N GLN A 244 15.10 -3.06 17.64
CA GLN A 244 14.79 -4.45 18.01
C GLN A 244 15.76 -5.47 17.40
N ALA A 245 16.40 -5.16 16.27
CA ALA A 245 17.29 -6.10 15.62
C ALA A 245 18.65 -6.31 16.35
N ASN A 246 18.87 -5.67 17.48
CA ASN A 246 20.04 -5.88 18.35
C ASN A 246 19.74 -6.68 19.63
N LYS A 247 18.52 -7.21 19.78
CA LYS A 247 18.06 -7.92 20.97
C LYS A 247 18.32 -9.42 20.88
N ASP A 248 18.39 -10.10 22.01
CA ASP A 248 18.58 -11.55 22.07
C ASP A 248 17.38 -12.30 21.49
N GLU A 249 16.16 -11.79 21.65
CA GLU A 249 14.93 -12.34 21.10
C GLU A 249 14.98 -12.34 19.56
N PHE A 250 15.53 -11.30 18.95
CA PHE A 250 15.77 -11.25 17.51
C PHE A 250 16.81 -12.30 17.07
N ARG A 251 17.86 -12.48 17.88
CA ARG A 251 18.84 -13.55 17.66
C ARG A 251 18.20 -14.94 17.68
N GLU A 252 17.28 -15.19 18.61
CA GLU A 252 16.56 -16.48 18.68
C GLU A 252 15.64 -16.69 17.46
N ALA A 253 14.99 -15.62 16.97
CA ALA A 253 14.26 -15.68 15.71
C ALA A 253 15.16 -16.13 14.54
N LEU A 254 16.36 -15.54 14.45
CA LEU A 254 17.34 -15.94 13.43
C LEU A 254 17.79 -17.42 13.57
N ARG A 255 17.90 -17.95 14.80
CA ARG A 255 18.19 -19.39 15.04
C ARG A 255 17.08 -20.29 14.50
N TYR A 256 15.83 -19.90 14.76
CA TYR A 256 14.68 -20.65 14.23
C TYR A 256 14.66 -20.66 12.70
N LEU A 257 14.88 -19.50 12.07
CA LEU A 257 14.93 -19.36 10.61
C LEU A 257 16.11 -20.11 10.00
N ASN A 258 17.31 -20.05 10.64
CA ASN A 258 18.49 -20.80 10.21
C ASN A 258 18.24 -22.31 10.27
N LYS A 259 17.60 -22.81 11.32
CA LYS A 259 17.23 -24.22 11.46
C LYS A 259 16.34 -24.66 10.28
N MET A 260 15.28 -23.90 9.98
CA MET A 260 14.39 -24.22 8.85
C MET A 260 15.15 -24.24 7.52
N TYR A 261 16.00 -23.26 7.28
CA TYR A 261 16.78 -23.16 6.05
C TYR A 261 17.79 -24.31 5.94
N ALA A 262 18.57 -24.57 7.00
CA ALA A 262 19.59 -25.65 7.03
C ALA A 262 18.99 -27.05 6.83
N GLU A 263 17.76 -27.25 7.28
CA GLU A 263 17.02 -28.49 7.08
C GLU A 263 16.29 -28.54 5.70
N GLY A 264 16.45 -27.52 4.85
CA GLY A 264 15.86 -27.46 3.51
C GLY A 264 14.34 -27.41 3.54
N LEU A 265 13.77 -26.73 4.54
CA LEU A 265 12.34 -26.48 4.66
C LEU A 265 11.91 -25.17 3.97
N VAL A 266 12.89 -24.40 3.51
CA VAL A 266 12.68 -23.13 2.82
C VAL A 266 13.24 -23.24 1.40
N ASP A 267 12.50 -22.68 0.45
CA ASP A 267 12.94 -22.53 -0.93
C ASP A 267 14.30 -21.82 -0.99
N VAL A 268 15.26 -22.43 -1.64
CA VAL A 268 16.61 -21.86 -1.80
C VAL A 268 16.59 -20.53 -2.56
N ALA A 269 15.59 -20.30 -3.40
CA ALA A 269 15.40 -19.07 -4.16
C ALA A 269 14.71 -17.97 -3.36
N ALA A 270 14.15 -18.22 -2.17
CA ALA A 270 13.32 -17.27 -1.41
C ALA A 270 14.01 -15.92 -1.11
N PHE A 271 15.36 -15.87 -1.02
CA PHE A 271 16.09 -14.62 -0.84
C PHE A 271 16.42 -13.87 -2.14
N THR A 272 16.25 -14.50 -3.31
CA THR A 272 16.76 -13.97 -4.58
C THR A 272 15.75 -13.97 -5.72
N GLN A 273 14.64 -14.69 -5.57
CA GLN A 273 13.65 -14.77 -6.65
C GLN A 273 12.84 -13.47 -6.77
N GLU A 274 12.55 -13.12 -8.01
CA GLU A 274 11.71 -12.00 -8.36
C GLU A 274 10.22 -12.41 -8.39
N GLY A 275 9.32 -11.44 -8.31
CA GLY A 275 7.88 -11.70 -8.28
C GLY A 275 7.35 -12.53 -9.45
N SER A 276 7.94 -12.42 -10.65
CA SER A 276 7.57 -13.24 -11.81
C SER A 276 7.93 -14.71 -11.63
N GLN A 277 9.10 -15.00 -11.03
CA GLN A 277 9.55 -16.36 -10.72
C GLN A 277 8.70 -16.96 -9.61
N PHE A 278 8.46 -16.20 -8.54
CA PHE A 278 7.56 -16.61 -7.46
C PHE A 278 6.17 -16.96 -7.99
N LYS A 279 5.58 -16.08 -8.82
CA LYS A 279 4.29 -16.31 -9.45
C LYS A 279 4.26 -17.58 -10.30
N GLN A 280 5.34 -17.86 -11.06
CA GLN A 280 5.47 -19.08 -11.86
C GLN A 280 5.52 -20.31 -10.98
N THR A 281 6.31 -20.30 -9.89
CA THR A 281 6.42 -21.41 -8.93
C THR A 281 5.08 -21.68 -8.25
N MET A 282 4.38 -20.64 -7.81
CA MET A 282 3.04 -20.75 -7.21
C MET A 282 1.98 -21.30 -8.18
N GLY A 283 2.09 -20.96 -9.46
CA GLY A 283 1.16 -21.40 -10.51
C GLY A 283 1.48 -22.79 -11.12
N SER A 284 2.43 -23.53 -10.58
CA SER A 284 2.81 -24.87 -11.09
C SER A 284 1.64 -25.85 -11.03
N ASP A 285 1.54 -26.70 -12.04
CA ASP A 285 0.58 -27.80 -12.10
C ASP A 285 1.35 -29.12 -12.37
N PRO A 286 1.37 -30.05 -11.42
CA PRO A 286 0.76 -29.99 -10.09
C PRO A 286 1.41 -28.93 -9.17
N ALA A 287 0.67 -28.50 -8.13
CA ALA A 287 1.16 -27.54 -7.16
C ALA A 287 2.45 -28.02 -6.46
N LEU A 288 3.40 -27.11 -6.25
CA LEU A 288 4.69 -27.43 -5.64
C LEU A 288 4.89 -26.84 -4.23
N VAL A 289 4.12 -25.83 -3.84
CA VAL A 289 4.38 -25.04 -2.63
C VAL A 289 3.40 -25.40 -1.51
N GLY A 290 3.91 -25.68 -0.30
CA GLY A 290 3.10 -25.97 0.89
C GLY A 290 2.60 -24.72 1.60
N SER A 291 3.44 -23.69 1.66
CA SER A 291 3.12 -22.41 2.31
C SER A 291 3.97 -21.28 1.75
N PHE A 292 3.52 -20.04 1.93
CA PHE A 292 4.30 -18.87 1.56
C PHE A 292 4.00 -17.67 2.48
N VAL A 293 4.97 -16.76 2.60
CA VAL A 293 4.79 -15.45 3.20
C VAL A 293 4.69 -14.41 2.10
N GLY A 294 3.66 -13.57 2.15
CA GLY A 294 3.42 -12.52 1.16
C GLY A 294 1.97 -12.10 1.09
N ALA A 295 1.55 -11.61 -0.06
CA ALA A 295 0.16 -11.27 -0.34
C ALA A 295 -0.39 -12.16 -1.46
N ILE A 296 -1.65 -12.59 -1.35
CA ILE A 296 -2.26 -13.52 -2.32
C ILE A 296 -2.24 -12.97 -3.76
N TYR A 297 -2.35 -11.65 -3.95
CA TYR A 297 -2.28 -11.03 -5.28
C TYR A 297 -0.89 -11.12 -5.94
N GLN A 298 0.17 -11.49 -5.19
CA GLN A 298 1.49 -11.77 -5.73
C GLN A 298 1.58 -13.15 -6.40
N THR A 299 0.57 -13.99 -6.20
CA THR A 299 0.43 -15.31 -6.83
C THR A 299 -0.36 -15.21 -8.14
N ASP A 300 -0.58 -16.33 -8.81
CA ASP A 300 -1.50 -16.39 -9.95
C ASP A 300 -2.95 -16.55 -9.47
N MET A 301 -3.63 -15.44 -9.22
CA MET A 301 -5.03 -15.44 -8.77
C MET A 301 -6.04 -15.99 -9.81
N LYS A 302 -5.63 -16.10 -11.08
CA LYS A 302 -6.45 -16.75 -12.13
C LYS A 302 -6.34 -18.28 -12.08
N ASN A 303 -5.34 -18.82 -11.38
CA ASN A 303 -5.21 -20.25 -11.11
C ASN A 303 -6.21 -20.62 -9.99
N GLU A 304 -7.26 -21.33 -10.35
CA GLU A 304 -8.33 -21.75 -9.42
C GLU A 304 -7.80 -22.53 -8.24
N TYR A 305 -6.81 -23.42 -8.45
CA TYR A 305 -6.21 -24.18 -7.35
C TYR A 305 -5.54 -23.26 -6.33
N VAL A 306 -4.74 -22.30 -6.80
CA VAL A 306 -4.03 -21.35 -5.93
C VAL A 306 -5.03 -20.50 -5.16
N TYR A 307 -5.98 -19.90 -5.85
CA TYR A 307 -6.93 -18.99 -5.21
C TYR A 307 -7.82 -19.71 -4.18
N HIS A 308 -8.22 -20.95 -4.46
CA HIS A 308 -9.11 -21.72 -3.59
C HIS A 308 -8.38 -22.34 -2.39
N ASN A 309 -7.18 -22.92 -2.60
CA ASN A 309 -6.54 -23.76 -1.59
C ASN A 309 -5.58 -23.03 -0.66
N TYR A 310 -4.99 -21.88 -1.06
CA TYR A 310 -4.12 -21.16 -0.13
C TYR A 310 -4.94 -20.17 0.70
N ARG A 311 -4.86 -20.32 2.03
CA ARG A 311 -5.55 -19.45 2.99
C ARG A 311 -4.58 -18.85 3.98
N ALA A 312 -4.80 -17.57 4.33
CA ALA A 312 -4.05 -16.94 5.40
C ALA A 312 -4.37 -17.61 6.74
N ILE A 313 -3.38 -17.71 7.61
CA ILE A 313 -3.53 -18.14 8.99
C ILE A 313 -3.17 -16.99 9.93
N GLU A 314 -3.57 -17.07 11.20
CA GLU A 314 -3.17 -16.10 12.22
C GLU A 314 -1.62 -16.05 12.34
N PRO A 315 -1.05 -14.91 12.78
CA PRO A 315 0.37 -14.85 13.14
C PRO A 315 0.70 -15.97 14.12
N LEU A 316 1.84 -16.63 13.92
CA LEU A 316 2.22 -17.76 14.77
C LEU A 316 2.68 -17.28 16.15
N LYS A 317 2.26 -17.99 17.19
CA LYS A 317 2.76 -17.77 18.53
C LYS A 317 4.15 -18.42 18.69
N GLY A 318 5.11 -17.64 19.13
CA GLY A 318 6.48 -18.09 19.41
C GLY A 318 6.62 -18.82 20.77
N PRO A 319 7.84 -19.30 21.07
CA PRO A 319 8.12 -20.09 22.27
C PRO A 319 7.79 -19.38 23.58
N GLU A 320 8.04 -18.06 23.65
CA GLU A 320 7.77 -17.23 24.83
C GLU A 320 6.34 -16.64 24.84
N GLY A 321 5.47 -17.07 23.92
CA GLY A 321 4.10 -16.61 23.81
C GLY A 321 3.93 -15.30 23.04
N VAL A 322 4.98 -14.78 22.42
CA VAL A 322 4.97 -13.58 21.58
C VAL A 322 4.19 -13.89 20.29
N GLN A 323 3.31 -12.98 19.90
CA GLN A 323 2.46 -13.13 18.72
C GLN A 323 2.02 -11.75 18.24
N PHE A 324 2.71 -11.20 17.25
CA PHE A 324 2.45 -9.87 16.69
C PHE A 324 2.47 -9.89 15.17
N THR A 325 2.18 -8.76 14.56
CA THR A 325 2.39 -8.49 13.14
C THR A 325 2.72 -7.01 12.94
N PRO A 326 3.60 -6.66 11.99
CA PRO A 326 3.92 -5.27 11.69
C PRO A 326 2.68 -4.48 11.29
N HIS A 327 2.59 -3.25 11.75
CA HIS A 327 1.51 -2.35 11.41
C HIS A 327 1.97 -1.29 10.40
N ASN A 328 1.58 -1.47 9.16
CA ASN A 328 1.72 -0.40 8.18
C ASN A 328 0.49 0.52 8.26
N MET A 329 0.56 1.55 9.08
CA MET A 329 -0.54 2.48 9.30
C MET A 329 -0.92 3.28 8.05
N PHE A 330 -2.14 3.78 7.97
CA PHE A 330 -2.63 4.55 6.83
C PHE A 330 -1.77 5.77 6.49
N ILE A 331 -1.26 6.46 7.51
CA ILE A 331 -0.39 7.62 7.30
C ILE A 331 0.88 7.24 6.51
N ASN A 332 1.40 6.03 6.69
CA ASN A 332 2.57 5.55 5.97
C ASN A 332 2.30 5.25 4.48
N MET A 333 1.04 5.09 4.10
CA MET A 333 0.61 4.91 2.71
C MET A 333 0.42 6.24 1.99
N ASN A 334 0.43 7.35 2.73
CA ASN A 334 0.17 8.70 2.23
C ASN A 334 1.40 9.61 2.32
N VAL A 335 2.58 9.04 2.55
CA VAL A 335 3.86 9.77 2.54
C VAL A 335 4.22 10.19 1.12
N GLY A 336 4.77 11.40 0.99
CA GLY A 336 5.20 11.94 -0.29
C GLY A 336 4.18 12.87 -0.96
N GLY A 337 4.69 13.70 -1.85
CA GLY A 337 3.91 14.63 -2.65
C GLY A 337 3.54 14.03 -3.99
N TYR A 338 2.23 13.87 -4.22
CA TYR A 338 1.69 13.33 -5.47
C TYR A 338 1.17 14.44 -6.39
N PHE A 339 0.93 15.62 -5.85
CA PHE A 339 0.55 16.82 -6.60
C PHE A 339 1.28 18.03 -6.03
N THR A 340 1.95 18.77 -6.89
CA THR A 340 2.58 20.05 -6.56
C THR A 340 2.24 21.08 -7.62
N ILE A 341 2.25 22.35 -7.23
CA ILE A 341 2.08 23.49 -8.14
C ILE A 341 3.39 24.25 -8.16
N THR A 342 3.90 24.56 -9.36
CA THR A 342 5.15 25.28 -9.52
C THR A 342 4.94 26.80 -9.62
N ASP A 343 6.02 27.56 -9.46
CA ASP A 343 6.06 29.02 -9.64
C ASP A 343 5.72 29.48 -11.08
N LYS A 344 5.69 28.55 -12.05
CA LYS A 344 5.25 28.81 -13.43
C LYS A 344 3.74 28.80 -13.62
N CYS A 345 2.99 28.24 -12.66
CA CYS A 345 1.55 28.11 -12.79
C CYS A 345 0.85 29.49 -12.79
N GLN A 346 0.16 29.77 -13.88
CA GLN A 346 -0.55 31.04 -14.03
C GLN A 346 -1.91 31.05 -13.34
N ASN A 347 -2.49 29.87 -13.05
CA ASN A 347 -3.84 29.71 -12.51
C ASN A 347 -3.86 28.67 -11.38
N PRO A 348 -3.20 28.92 -10.22
CA PRO A 348 -3.14 27.95 -9.12
C PRO A 348 -4.52 27.58 -8.58
N GLU A 349 -5.47 28.54 -8.52
CA GLU A 349 -6.85 28.27 -8.10
C GLU A 349 -7.56 27.27 -9.01
N ALA A 350 -7.29 27.35 -10.33
CA ALA A 350 -7.84 26.38 -11.28
C ALA A 350 -7.23 24.99 -11.10
N ALA A 351 -5.92 24.92 -10.85
CA ALA A 351 -5.23 23.65 -10.55
C ALA A 351 -5.81 22.98 -9.30
N ILE A 352 -6.03 23.73 -8.22
CA ILE A 352 -6.64 23.24 -6.98
C ILE A 352 -8.12 22.86 -7.16
N LYS A 353 -8.88 23.64 -7.95
CA LYS A 353 -10.27 23.29 -8.30
C LYS A 353 -10.34 21.95 -9.01
N TRP A 354 -9.44 21.72 -9.99
CA TRP A 354 -9.33 20.45 -10.71
C TRP A 354 -8.98 19.30 -9.76
N MET A 355 -8.01 19.51 -8.87
CA MET A 355 -7.56 18.49 -7.92
C MET A 355 -8.66 18.14 -6.91
N GLY A 356 -9.38 19.11 -6.37
CA GLY A 356 -10.52 18.86 -5.48
C GLY A 356 -11.61 18.02 -6.16
N ALA A 357 -11.98 18.37 -7.41
CA ALA A 357 -12.94 17.59 -8.18
C ALA A 357 -12.43 16.16 -8.49
N ALA A 358 -11.14 16.00 -8.70
CA ALA A 358 -10.51 14.70 -8.95
C ALA A 358 -10.51 13.77 -7.71
N LEU A 359 -10.71 14.33 -6.52
CA LEU A 359 -10.81 13.60 -5.24
C LEU A 359 -12.26 13.37 -4.79
N GLU A 360 -13.25 13.68 -5.61
CA GLU A 360 -14.62 13.24 -5.38
C GLU A 360 -14.74 11.70 -5.58
N PRO A 361 -15.62 11.01 -4.82
CA PRO A 361 -15.73 9.53 -4.89
C PRO A 361 -15.98 9.00 -6.32
N GLU A 362 -16.96 9.58 -7.03
CA GLU A 362 -17.25 9.17 -8.41
C GLU A 362 -16.10 9.48 -9.37
N ALA A 363 -15.48 10.67 -9.24
CA ALA A 363 -14.33 11.03 -10.04
C ALA A 363 -13.14 10.09 -9.80
N SER A 364 -12.94 9.64 -8.57
CA SER A 364 -11.87 8.70 -8.22
C SER A 364 -12.06 7.34 -8.88
N ILE A 365 -13.28 6.78 -8.92
CA ILE A 365 -13.50 5.50 -9.60
C ILE A 365 -13.34 5.64 -11.11
N ILE A 366 -13.81 6.74 -11.69
CA ILE A 366 -13.62 7.05 -13.12
C ILE A 366 -12.13 7.20 -13.44
N ARG A 367 -11.36 7.88 -12.59
CA ARG A 367 -9.91 8.02 -12.75
C ARG A 367 -9.19 6.67 -12.71
N TYR A 368 -9.62 5.76 -11.85
CA TYR A 368 -9.00 4.44 -11.76
C TYR A 368 -9.39 3.49 -12.89
N TYR A 369 -10.66 3.53 -13.32
CA TYR A 369 -11.25 2.45 -14.11
C TYR A 369 -11.93 2.93 -15.40
N GLY A 370 -11.93 4.23 -15.69
CA GLY A 370 -12.56 4.76 -16.91
C GLY A 370 -14.08 4.86 -16.83
N ALA A 371 -14.75 4.72 -17.98
CA ALA A 371 -16.19 4.87 -18.10
C ALA A 371 -16.97 3.72 -17.45
N GLU A 372 -18.16 4.06 -16.89
CA GLU A 372 -19.14 3.06 -16.46
C GLU A 372 -19.54 2.12 -17.61
N GLY A 373 -19.72 0.84 -17.29
CA GLY A 373 -20.08 -0.20 -18.25
C GLY A 373 -18.91 -0.85 -18.96
N HIS A 374 -17.70 -0.35 -18.79
CA HIS A 374 -16.45 -0.89 -19.35
C HIS A 374 -15.71 -1.74 -18.32
N SER A 375 -15.04 -1.12 -17.35
CA SER A 375 -14.30 -1.82 -16.31
C SER A 375 -15.05 -1.93 -14.98
N TRP A 376 -16.13 -1.17 -14.83
CA TRP A 376 -16.97 -1.14 -13.64
C TRP A 376 -18.41 -0.76 -13.99
N LYS A 377 -19.33 -1.03 -13.08
CA LYS A 377 -20.74 -0.59 -13.15
C LYS A 377 -21.27 -0.33 -11.74
N TYR A 378 -22.41 0.33 -11.63
CA TYR A 378 -23.11 0.40 -10.34
C TYR A 378 -23.62 -0.97 -9.93
N ALA A 379 -23.47 -1.30 -8.64
CA ALA A 379 -24.01 -2.52 -8.05
C ALA A 379 -25.53 -2.46 -7.94
N GLU A 380 -26.17 -3.63 -7.79
CA GLU A 380 -27.62 -3.69 -7.57
C GLU A 380 -28.00 -3.07 -6.22
N ALA A 381 -29.06 -2.27 -6.20
CA ALA A 381 -29.53 -1.59 -5.00
C ALA A 381 -29.87 -2.60 -3.88
N GLY A 382 -29.43 -2.29 -2.66
CA GLY A 382 -29.69 -3.09 -1.47
C GLY A 382 -28.64 -4.15 -1.14
N GLN A 383 -27.66 -4.34 -1.98
CA GLN A 383 -26.48 -5.16 -1.64
C GLN A 383 -25.63 -4.46 -0.57
N LYS A 384 -24.96 -5.25 0.27
CA LYS A 384 -24.11 -4.75 1.34
C LYS A 384 -22.65 -4.95 1.03
N ASN A 385 -21.83 -4.00 1.47
CA ASN A 385 -20.38 -4.09 1.44
C ASN A 385 -19.83 -4.74 2.73
N ILE A 386 -18.54 -5.03 2.72
CA ILE A 386 -17.82 -5.73 3.82
C ILE A 386 -17.92 -5.02 5.18
N LEU A 387 -18.20 -3.71 5.22
CA LEU A 387 -18.40 -2.94 6.45
C LEU A 387 -19.89 -2.84 6.85
N GLY A 388 -20.81 -3.49 6.12
CA GLY A 388 -22.25 -3.44 6.35
C GLY A 388 -22.96 -2.22 5.78
N GLY A 389 -22.23 -1.29 5.14
CA GLY A 389 -22.77 -0.17 4.36
C GLY A 389 -23.30 -0.61 3.00
N ASP A 390 -23.54 0.33 2.11
CA ASP A 390 -23.99 0.00 0.76
C ASP A 390 -22.81 -0.43 -0.14
N TYR A 391 -23.01 -1.51 -0.89
CA TYR A 391 -22.13 -1.90 -1.99
C TYR A 391 -22.54 -1.10 -3.23
N VAL A 392 -21.64 -0.27 -3.74
CA VAL A 392 -21.98 0.76 -4.75
C VAL A 392 -21.45 0.42 -6.12
N TRP A 393 -20.23 -0.14 -6.21
CA TRP A 393 -19.57 -0.40 -7.49
C TRP A 393 -19.10 -1.86 -7.60
N GLU A 394 -19.39 -2.46 -8.72
CA GLU A 394 -19.00 -3.81 -9.10
C GLU A 394 -17.99 -3.75 -10.24
N PHE A 395 -16.86 -4.44 -10.09
CA PHE A 395 -15.88 -4.54 -11.17
C PHE A 395 -16.32 -5.53 -12.24
N LEU A 396 -16.00 -5.18 -13.48
CA LEU A 396 -16.24 -6.03 -14.64
C LEU A 396 -14.92 -6.72 -15.04
N PRO A 397 -14.96 -7.99 -15.48
CA PRO A 397 -13.80 -8.65 -16.07
C PRO A 397 -13.43 -7.93 -17.40
N ASP A 398 -12.13 -7.92 -17.74
CA ASP A 398 -11.55 -7.38 -18.99
C ASP A 398 -11.29 -5.86 -19.04
N ALA A 399 -10.85 -5.28 -17.92
CA ALA A 399 -10.45 -3.87 -17.84
C ALA A 399 -9.27 -3.48 -18.78
N ASP A 400 -8.48 -4.43 -19.27
CA ASP A 400 -7.29 -4.16 -20.10
C ASP A 400 -7.63 -3.52 -21.46
N GLU A 401 -8.83 -3.75 -21.99
CA GLU A 401 -9.28 -3.16 -23.26
C GLU A 401 -9.49 -1.65 -23.15
N TYR A 402 -9.79 -1.15 -21.93
CA TYR A 402 -10.18 0.24 -21.66
C TYR A 402 -9.11 1.04 -20.91
N LYS A 403 -7.87 0.56 -20.86
CA LYS A 403 -6.78 1.20 -20.09
C LYS A 403 -6.51 2.65 -20.50
N ASN A 404 -6.84 3.08 -21.74
CA ASN A 404 -6.71 4.47 -22.17
C ASN A 404 -7.79 5.41 -21.58
N GLU A 405 -8.79 4.86 -20.89
CA GLU A 405 -9.83 5.66 -20.26
C GLU A 405 -9.47 6.12 -18.85
N ALA A 406 -8.61 5.35 -18.17
CA ALA A 406 -8.16 5.62 -16.81
C ALA A 406 -7.05 6.67 -16.78
N PHE A 407 -6.98 7.41 -15.65
CA PHE A 407 -5.92 8.37 -15.37
C PHE A 407 -5.57 8.34 -13.87
N SER A 408 -4.61 7.55 -13.49
CA SER A 408 -4.26 7.31 -12.08
C SER A 408 -3.14 8.21 -11.51
N ALA A 409 -2.54 9.09 -12.32
CA ALA A 409 -1.50 10.00 -11.84
C ALA A 409 -2.04 11.07 -10.87
N GLY A 410 -1.23 11.45 -9.90
CA GLY A 410 -1.59 12.39 -8.83
C GLY A 410 -2.29 11.73 -7.63
N PRO A 411 -2.75 12.52 -6.66
CA PRO A 411 -3.50 12.05 -5.51
C PRO A 411 -4.74 11.27 -5.91
N ILE A 412 -5.02 10.23 -5.16
CA ILE A 412 -6.20 9.38 -5.32
C ILE A 412 -6.99 9.32 -4.02
N LEU A 413 -8.30 9.05 -4.13
CA LEU A 413 -9.18 8.84 -3.00
C LEU A 413 -9.44 7.34 -2.83
N GLY A 414 -8.91 6.77 -1.77
CA GLY A 414 -9.09 5.36 -1.41
C GLY A 414 -9.31 5.20 0.09
N LEU A 415 -10.20 6.04 0.67
CA LEU A 415 -10.57 5.98 2.09
C LEU A 415 -11.21 4.63 2.43
N LYS A 416 -11.19 4.23 3.70
CA LYS A 416 -11.72 2.93 4.16
C LYS A 416 -13.17 2.73 3.70
N GLU A 417 -14.02 3.71 3.96
CA GLU A 417 -15.43 3.69 3.56
C GLU A 417 -15.62 3.69 2.04
N HIS A 418 -14.78 4.42 1.31
CA HIS A 418 -14.82 4.46 -0.14
C HIS A 418 -14.38 3.13 -0.76
N ARG A 419 -13.29 2.52 -0.27
CA ARG A 419 -12.83 1.18 -0.70
C ARG A 419 -13.86 0.10 -0.37
N ALA A 420 -14.54 0.19 0.77
CA ALA A 420 -15.62 -0.72 1.12
C ALA A 420 -16.77 -0.72 0.12
N GLN A 421 -17.06 0.41 -0.53
CA GLN A 421 -18.15 0.53 -1.51
C GLN A 421 -17.99 -0.38 -2.72
N TRP A 422 -16.78 -0.86 -3.03
CA TRP A 422 -16.53 -1.83 -4.10
C TRP A 422 -16.11 -3.23 -3.59
N SER A 423 -16.22 -3.49 -2.27
CA SER A 423 -15.87 -4.75 -1.63
C SER A 423 -17.15 -5.40 -1.09
N PRO A 424 -17.79 -6.33 -1.83
CA PRO A 424 -19.07 -6.89 -1.43
C PRO A 424 -18.95 -7.74 -0.16
N MET A 425 -20.00 -7.78 0.65
CA MET A 425 -20.14 -8.77 1.69
C MET A 425 -20.32 -10.15 1.06
N ALA A 426 -19.50 -11.09 1.43
CA ALA A 426 -19.50 -12.44 0.89
C ALA A 426 -19.25 -13.46 2.01
N ASP A 427 -19.76 -14.68 1.84
CA ASP A 427 -19.42 -15.84 2.67
C ASP A 427 -18.06 -16.44 2.24
N ASP A 428 -17.56 -17.37 3.03
CA ASP A 428 -16.27 -18.01 2.78
C ASP A 428 -16.23 -18.72 1.44
N ASP A 429 -17.32 -19.37 1.02
CA ASP A 429 -17.36 -20.08 -0.26
C ASP A 429 -17.10 -19.11 -1.41
N ARG A 430 -17.71 -17.93 -1.39
CA ARG A 430 -17.49 -16.92 -2.42
C ARG A 430 -16.15 -16.21 -2.28
N LEU A 431 -15.70 -15.88 -1.08
CA LEU A 431 -14.41 -15.23 -0.84
C LEU A 431 -13.23 -16.04 -1.40
N TYR A 432 -13.33 -17.37 -1.35
CA TYR A 432 -12.25 -18.26 -1.80
C TYR A 432 -12.47 -18.92 -3.17
N SER A 433 -13.56 -18.60 -3.87
CA SER A 433 -13.83 -19.12 -5.23
C SER A 433 -13.96 -18.04 -6.29
N ASP A 434 -14.26 -16.80 -5.93
CA ASP A 434 -14.48 -15.68 -6.82
C ASP A 434 -13.32 -14.67 -6.74
N SER A 435 -12.33 -14.80 -7.63
CA SER A 435 -11.17 -13.91 -7.63
C SER A 435 -11.49 -12.46 -8.05
N THR A 436 -12.69 -12.17 -8.54
CA THR A 436 -13.11 -10.80 -8.86
C THR A 436 -13.36 -9.96 -7.60
N ILE A 437 -13.57 -10.61 -6.44
CA ILE A 437 -13.76 -9.96 -5.14
C ILE A 437 -12.56 -10.12 -4.21
N PHE A 438 -11.34 -10.25 -4.76
CA PHE A 438 -10.13 -10.48 -3.96
C PHE A 438 -9.88 -9.41 -2.88
N GLU A 439 -10.27 -8.15 -3.13
CA GLU A 439 -10.18 -7.06 -2.14
C GLU A 439 -11.02 -7.39 -0.89
N ALA A 440 -12.25 -7.90 -1.06
CA ALA A 440 -13.08 -8.32 0.05
C ALA A 440 -12.45 -9.48 0.83
N ARG A 441 -11.83 -10.44 0.12
CA ARG A 441 -11.11 -11.56 0.75
C ARG A 441 -9.96 -11.08 1.62
N ILE A 442 -9.04 -10.29 1.07
CA ILE A 442 -7.84 -9.86 1.81
C ILE A 442 -8.18 -8.88 2.94
N GLU A 443 -9.23 -8.08 2.81
CA GLU A 443 -9.77 -7.26 3.90
C GLU A 443 -10.34 -8.15 5.02
N SER A 444 -11.15 -9.16 4.69
CA SER A 444 -11.70 -10.13 5.64
C SER A 444 -10.59 -10.90 6.38
N GLU A 445 -9.59 -11.41 5.65
CA GLU A 445 -8.42 -12.07 6.25
C GLU A 445 -7.67 -11.15 7.21
N THR A 446 -7.53 -9.86 6.88
CA THR A 446 -6.86 -8.89 7.75
C THR A 446 -7.66 -8.61 9.02
N GLU A 447 -8.94 -8.31 8.89
CA GLU A 447 -9.78 -7.97 10.05
C GLU A 447 -9.96 -9.17 10.99
N ASN A 448 -10.16 -10.37 10.46
CA ASN A 448 -10.45 -11.56 11.27
C ASN A 448 -9.21 -12.23 11.86
N LEU A 449 -8.07 -12.20 11.15
CA LEU A 449 -6.89 -12.98 11.54
C LEU A 449 -5.72 -12.12 12.05
N TYR A 450 -5.61 -10.83 11.64
CA TYR A 450 -4.41 -10.02 11.90
C TYR A 450 -4.68 -8.78 12.76
N SER A 451 -5.87 -8.19 12.73
CA SER A 451 -6.14 -6.91 13.39
C SER A 451 -5.85 -6.88 14.89
N ASN A 452 -6.01 -8.02 15.58
CA ASN A 452 -5.75 -8.14 17.02
C ASN A 452 -4.25 -8.24 17.37
N TYR A 453 -3.39 -8.42 16.39
CA TYR A 453 -1.95 -8.65 16.58
C TYR A 453 -1.08 -7.50 16.06
N LEU A 454 -1.70 -6.44 15.53
CA LEU A 454 -0.98 -5.27 15.03
C LEU A 454 -0.23 -4.57 16.15
N ILE A 455 1.08 -4.35 15.96
CA ILE A 455 1.91 -3.58 16.89
C ILE A 455 1.61 -2.08 16.83
N SER A 456 2.12 -1.32 17.78
CA SER A 456 2.06 0.15 17.74
C SER A 456 2.73 0.67 16.46
N PRO A 457 2.05 1.51 15.68
CA PRO A 457 2.59 1.98 14.40
C PRO A 457 3.76 2.94 14.57
N VAL A 458 4.75 2.84 13.68
CA VAL A 458 5.89 3.76 13.62
C VAL A 458 5.90 4.48 12.27
N PRO A 459 6.01 5.83 12.23
CA PRO A 459 5.96 6.56 10.98
C PRO A 459 7.17 6.26 10.09
N ASN A 460 6.94 6.22 8.77
CA ASN A 460 7.98 5.92 7.78
C ASN A 460 8.78 7.15 7.35
N ALA A 461 8.13 8.31 7.33
CA ALA A 461 8.69 9.56 6.87
C ALA A 461 8.00 10.74 7.56
N PHE A 462 8.74 11.82 7.75
CA PHE A 462 8.33 13.04 8.44
C PHE A 462 9.34 14.15 8.13
N PHE A 463 8.93 15.39 8.32
CA PHE A 463 9.88 16.51 8.31
C PHE A 463 10.54 16.68 9.67
N LEU A 464 11.87 16.85 9.66
CA LEU A 464 12.67 17.31 10.78
C LEU A 464 13.32 18.66 10.42
N GLU A 465 13.90 19.34 11.41
CA GLU A 465 14.54 20.64 11.20
C GLU A 465 15.91 20.52 10.52
N GLY A 466 16.30 21.52 9.77
CA GLY A 466 17.60 21.61 9.11
C GLY A 466 17.91 20.38 8.24
N ASP A 467 19.10 19.80 8.44
CA ASP A 467 19.58 18.64 7.68
C ASP A 467 19.15 17.29 8.27
N GLU A 468 18.40 17.29 9.38
CA GLU A 468 18.06 16.06 10.12
C GLU A 468 17.17 15.11 9.30
N THR A 469 16.27 15.62 8.44
CA THR A 469 15.46 14.77 7.54
C THR A 469 16.35 13.97 6.58
N GLY A 470 17.34 14.62 5.99
CA GLY A 470 18.32 13.96 5.12
C GLY A 470 19.15 12.92 5.88
N LYS A 471 19.62 13.29 7.07
CA LYS A 471 20.42 12.39 7.93
C LYS A 471 19.61 11.17 8.40
N TYR A 472 18.36 11.34 8.77
CA TYR A 472 17.46 10.23 9.10
C TYR A 472 17.32 9.24 7.93
N ASN A 473 17.07 9.74 6.71
CA ASN A 473 16.92 8.90 5.53
C ASN A 473 18.20 8.14 5.18
N GLU A 474 19.38 8.77 5.31
CA GLU A 474 20.69 8.12 5.13
C GLU A 474 20.88 6.97 6.13
N LEU A 475 20.66 7.23 7.43
CA LEU A 475 20.84 6.25 8.50
C LEU A 475 19.84 5.10 8.36
N LYS A 476 18.57 5.40 8.11
CA LYS A 476 17.51 4.40 7.87
C LYS A 476 17.91 3.45 6.75
N THR A 477 18.35 3.97 5.61
CA THR A 477 18.78 3.17 4.48
C THR A 477 20.00 2.31 4.82
N THR A 478 21.03 2.92 5.37
CA THR A 478 22.29 2.23 5.69
C THR A 478 22.09 1.11 6.71
N ILE A 479 21.40 1.40 7.80
CA ILE A 479 21.15 0.43 8.87
C ILE A 479 20.18 -0.65 8.41
N GLY A 480 19.10 -0.25 7.74
CA GLY A 480 18.09 -1.17 7.23
C GLY A 480 18.65 -2.18 6.22
N ASP A 481 19.48 -1.72 5.28
CA ASP A 481 20.13 -2.59 4.31
C ASP A 481 21.16 -3.53 4.97
N TYR A 482 21.91 -3.02 5.96
CA TYR A 482 22.85 -3.84 6.72
C TYR A 482 22.15 -4.95 7.50
N VAL A 483 21.03 -4.64 8.20
CA VAL A 483 20.23 -5.64 8.91
C VAL A 483 19.67 -6.67 7.94
N ASN A 484 19.07 -6.22 6.85
CA ASN A 484 18.48 -7.13 5.85
C ASN A 484 19.51 -8.09 5.25
N MET A 485 20.70 -7.58 4.90
CA MET A 485 21.82 -8.41 4.43
C MET A 485 22.28 -9.39 5.53
N SER A 486 22.37 -8.94 6.77
CA SER A 486 22.81 -9.76 7.90
C SER A 486 21.82 -10.88 8.22
N ILE A 487 20.51 -10.62 8.14
CA ILE A 487 19.46 -11.64 8.25
C ILE A 487 19.72 -12.75 7.23
N ALA A 488 19.89 -12.40 5.96
CA ALA A 488 20.15 -13.40 4.92
C ALA A 488 21.44 -14.20 5.19
N GLN A 489 22.51 -13.55 5.65
CA GLN A 489 23.77 -14.23 5.99
C GLN A 489 23.64 -15.18 7.18
N PHE A 490 22.92 -14.78 8.23
CA PHE A 490 22.69 -15.63 9.40
C PHE A 490 21.75 -16.79 9.08
N VAL A 491 20.65 -16.52 8.37
CA VAL A 491 19.66 -17.55 8.03
C VAL A 491 20.25 -18.60 7.10
N THR A 492 21.04 -18.19 6.11
CA THR A 492 21.70 -19.13 5.18
C THR A 492 22.94 -19.83 5.78
N GLY A 493 23.40 -19.39 6.95
CA GLY A 493 24.60 -19.93 7.61
C GLY A 493 25.91 -19.39 7.01
N ALA A 494 25.86 -18.37 6.16
CA ALA A 494 27.05 -17.68 5.64
C ALA A 494 27.83 -16.94 6.77
N LYS A 495 27.10 -16.50 7.81
CA LYS A 495 27.63 -16.05 9.10
C LYS A 495 27.11 -16.95 10.22
N SER A 496 27.94 -17.17 11.25
CA SER A 496 27.58 -17.91 12.46
C SER A 496 26.83 -17.02 13.42
N ILE A 497 25.59 -17.38 13.78
CA ILE A 497 24.82 -16.65 14.80
C ILE A 497 25.56 -16.62 16.16
N ASP A 498 26.35 -17.64 16.48
CA ASP A 498 27.07 -17.75 17.74
C ASP A 498 28.38 -16.95 17.76
N ASN A 499 29.12 -16.96 16.64
CA ASN A 499 30.46 -16.41 16.59
C ASN A 499 30.53 -15.00 16.01
N ASP A 500 29.59 -14.61 15.14
CA ASP A 500 29.61 -13.33 14.43
C ASP A 500 28.60 -12.30 14.99
N TRP A 501 27.83 -12.68 16.02
CA TRP A 501 26.80 -11.79 16.62
C TRP A 501 27.39 -10.52 17.21
N ASP A 502 28.49 -10.62 17.98
CA ASP A 502 29.14 -9.46 18.58
C ASP A 502 29.72 -8.52 17.52
N ALA A 503 30.22 -9.06 16.42
CA ALA A 503 30.68 -8.25 15.29
C ALA A 503 29.51 -7.51 14.63
N TYR A 504 28.36 -8.18 14.44
CA TYR A 504 27.13 -7.57 13.94
C TYR A 504 26.66 -6.41 14.83
N LEU A 505 26.66 -6.58 16.14
CA LEU A 505 26.28 -5.50 17.09
C LEU A 505 27.25 -4.31 17.02
N ASN A 506 28.56 -4.58 16.93
CA ASN A 506 29.58 -3.53 16.78
C ASN A 506 29.42 -2.73 15.47
N ASP A 507 29.11 -3.43 14.38
CA ASP A 507 28.86 -2.79 13.08
C ASP A 507 27.63 -1.85 13.15
N LEU A 508 26.53 -2.29 13.78
CA LEU A 508 25.34 -1.46 13.99
C LEU A 508 25.67 -0.16 14.74
N GLN A 509 26.47 -0.24 15.79
CA GLN A 509 26.95 0.94 16.52
C GLN A 509 27.81 1.83 15.62
N GLY A 510 28.68 1.23 14.82
CA GLY A 510 29.50 1.93 13.82
C GLY A 510 28.70 2.68 12.76
N TYR A 511 27.54 2.15 12.36
CA TYR A 511 26.61 2.81 11.43
C TYR A 511 25.74 3.91 12.09
N GLY A 512 25.75 4.04 13.42
CA GLY A 512 25.06 5.12 14.11
C GLY A 512 23.61 4.79 14.49
N VAL A 513 23.34 3.56 14.90
CA VAL A 513 21.99 3.10 15.30
C VAL A 513 21.36 3.97 16.38
N ASP A 514 22.14 4.49 17.34
CA ASP A 514 21.62 5.36 18.40
C ASP A 514 21.10 6.69 17.84
N GLN A 515 21.82 7.28 16.88
CA GLN A 515 21.39 8.51 16.21
C GLN A 515 20.15 8.25 15.33
N TYR A 516 20.07 7.09 14.68
CA TYR A 516 18.87 6.69 13.93
C TYR A 516 17.64 6.66 14.84
N VAL A 517 17.73 6.00 15.99
CA VAL A 517 16.64 5.91 16.97
C VAL A 517 16.26 7.29 17.51
N GLU A 518 17.24 8.15 17.82
CA GLU A 518 16.98 9.53 18.28
C GLU A 518 16.18 10.34 17.26
N LEU A 519 16.59 10.31 15.99
CA LEU A 519 15.90 11.04 14.92
C LEU A 519 14.50 10.48 14.64
N LEU A 520 14.35 9.15 14.70
CA LEU A 520 13.04 8.52 14.56
C LEU A 520 12.11 8.87 15.73
N GLN A 521 12.64 8.95 16.99
CA GLN A 521 11.87 9.40 18.14
C GLN A 521 11.37 10.84 17.95
N LYS A 522 12.22 11.75 17.48
CA LYS A 522 11.79 13.14 17.16
C LYS A 522 10.64 13.16 16.15
N GLY A 523 10.71 12.33 15.10
CA GLY A 523 9.64 12.21 14.11
C GLY A 523 8.37 11.60 14.69
N TYR A 524 8.50 10.60 15.54
CA TYR A 524 7.41 9.98 16.26
C TYR A 524 6.70 10.99 17.18
N ASP A 525 7.48 11.73 17.98
CA ASP A 525 6.95 12.74 18.89
C ASP A 525 6.25 13.89 18.15
N LYS A 526 6.73 14.26 16.96
CA LYS A 526 6.07 15.28 16.12
C LYS A 526 4.68 14.87 15.66
N ILE A 527 4.49 13.57 15.38
CA ILE A 527 3.22 13.05 14.83
C ILE A 527 2.25 12.66 15.96
N TYR A 528 2.77 12.01 17.02
CA TYR A 528 1.97 11.46 18.11
C TYR A 528 2.23 12.14 19.45
N GLY A 529 3.22 13.02 19.48
CA GLY A 529 3.81 13.48 20.69
C GLY A 529 2.97 14.36 21.54
N ALA A 530 3.45 14.31 22.66
CA ALA A 530 3.00 14.76 23.94
C ALA A 530 2.30 16.11 23.85
N GLU A 531 1.06 16.09 24.26
CA GLU A 531 0.39 17.27 24.76
C GLU A 531 1.20 17.97 25.88
#